data_18f4ea87ba8eacb7244297fac98f373d
#
_entry.id   18f4ea87ba8eacb7244297fac98f373d
#
_cell.length_a   1.000
_cell.length_b   1.000
_cell.length_c   1.000
_cell.angle_alpha   90.00
_cell.angle_beta   90.00
_cell.angle_gamma   90.00
#
_symmetry.space_group_name_H-M   'P 1'
#
loop_
_entity.id
_entity.type
_entity.pdbx_description
1 polymer ?
#
loop_
_entity_poly.entity_id
_entity_poly.type
_entity_poly.pdbx_seq_one_letter_code
_entity_poly.pdbx_strand_id
1 'polypeptide(L)'
;MKFSRSLINTIKDYKKEDTEGGLRSQEYLTRGGFVHQVASGVYDFLPLGKMMLDNIQNIIKEELNNAGCVEVTLAFVTPSELWQKSGRFEKYGKELLRFKDRKEQDFVLSPTCEELMVELAKSKITSYRQLPMNIYQIHLKFRDEIRPRFGLLRGREFWMKDGYSFHDSEEDMLREFNLMEKTYKKIFARLGLEFKVVEADSGAIGGSGSKEFMVLANAGEDTLAVCKACEYGANIEAARRKPKKHKDEATQKEEIHTPDTKTIDDLSGLLSTPKDRFVKAVVKKALFKEETKPSAEVKPNVFRLTPKQAGIANSISNRIITSVDKKSGVISLSVTMQ
;
A
#
# COMPACT_ATOMS: atom_id res chain seq x y z
N MET A 1 1.71 -36.82 18.56
CA MET A 1 2.76 -35.99 19.22
C MET A 1 2.49 -35.99 20.72
N LYS A 2 3.53 -36.20 21.59
CA LYS A 2 3.35 -36.11 23.05
C LYS A 2 3.39 -34.62 23.44
N PHE A 3 2.38 -34.14 24.16
CA PHE A 3 2.28 -32.72 24.57
C PHE A 3 3.53 -32.25 25.32
N SER A 4 4.09 -33.07 26.21
CA SER A 4 5.32 -32.78 26.97
C SER A 4 6.58 -32.57 26.11
N ARG A 5 6.54 -32.86 24.80
CA ARG A 5 7.63 -32.69 23.84
C ARG A 5 7.24 -31.88 22.62
N SER A 6 6.19 -31.07 22.75
CA SER A 6 5.55 -30.39 21.60
C SER A 6 5.97 -28.95 21.43
N LEU A 7 6.77 -28.36 22.33
CA LEU A 7 7.08 -26.93 22.37
C LEU A 7 5.83 -26.02 22.43
N ILE A 8 4.70 -26.58 22.93
CA ILE A 8 3.45 -25.80 23.12
C ILE A 8 3.47 -25.28 24.55
N ASN A 9 4.16 -24.17 24.76
CA ASN A 9 4.28 -23.52 26.06
C ASN A 9 3.45 -22.23 26.07
N THR A 10 2.54 -22.13 27.01
CA THR A 10 1.77 -20.88 27.23
C THR A 10 2.48 -20.00 28.27
N ILE A 11 2.50 -18.70 28.01
CA ILE A 11 3.12 -17.70 28.89
C ILE A 11 2.02 -17.05 29.71
N LYS A 12 2.14 -17.09 31.07
CA LYS A 12 1.20 -16.45 31.98
C LYS A 12 1.47 -14.95 32.14
N ASP A 13 2.75 -14.62 32.36
CA ASP A 13 3.17 -13.26 32.66
C ASP A 13 3.63 -12.58 31.36
N TYR A 14 2.72 -11.87 30.72
CA TYR A 14 2.97 -11.09 29.54
C TYR A 14 2.80 -9.61 29.90
N LYS A 15 3.86 -8.83 29.78
CA LYS A 15 3.80 -7.40 30.02
C LYS A 15 3.22 -6.70 28.80
N LYS A 16 2.23 -5.82 28.98
CA LYS A 16 1.65 -5.03 27.88
C LYS A 16 2.68 -4.17 27.12
N GLU A 17 3.76 -3.83 27.79
CA GLU A 17 4.89 -3.09 27.22
C GLU A 17 5.62 -3.89 26.14
N ASP A 18 5.50 -5.23 26.15
CA ASP A 18 6.10 -6.12 25.16
C ASP A 18 5.25 -6.20 23.85
N THR A 19 4.07 -5.55 23.80
CA THR A 19 3.22 -5.48 22.61
C THR A 19 3.54 -4.22 21.80
N GLU A 20 4.29 -4.38 20.73
CA GLU A 20 4.44 -3.32 19.72
C GLU A 20 3.07 -2.94 19.17
N GLY A 21 2.54 -1.75 19.56
CA GLY A 21 1.25 -1.26 19.09
C GLY A 21 0.01 -1.74 19.82
N GLY A 22 0.13 -2.57 20.90
CA GLY A 22 -0.98 -2.91 21.79
C GLY A 22 -2.05 -3.83 21.21
N LEU A 23 -1.78 -4.55 20.13
CA LEU A 23 -2.75 -5.46 19.51
C LEU A 23 -2.92 -6.76 20.30
N ARG A 24 -4.17 -7.09 20.61
CA ARG A 24 -4.54 -8.36 21.26
C ARG A 24 -4.11 -9.60 20.47
N SER A 25 -4.07 -9.53 19.14
CA SER A 25 -3.64 -10.65 18.29
C SER A 25 -2.20 -11.04 18.56
N GLN A 26 -1.28 -10.07 18.67
CA GLN A 26 0.11 -10.34 19.02
C GLN A 26 0.23 -10.95 20.42
N GLU A 27 -0.49 -10.38 21.39
CA GLU A 27 -0.52 -10.94 22.75
C GLU A 27 -0.95 -12.40 22.74
N TYR A 28 -2.06 -12.73 22.09
CA TYR A 28 -2.59 -14.10 22.05
C TYR A 28 -1.68 -15.07 21.30
N LEU A 29 -1.10 -14.66 20.19
CA LEU A 29 -0.17 -15.50 19.43
C LEU A 29 1.10 -15.81 20.23
N THR A 30 1.65 -14.83 20.94
CA THR A 30 2.84 -15.03 21.78
C THR A 30 2.51 -15.85 23.02
N ARG A 31 1.47 -15.48 23.77
CA ARG A 31 1.04 -16.18 24.99
C ARG A 31 0.57 -17.60 24.72
N GLY A 32 -0.08 -17.83 23.58
CA GLY A 32 -0.57 -19.14 23.16
C GLY A 32 0.51 -20.06 22.63
N GLY A 33 1.76 -19.58 22.48
CA GLY A 33 2.86 -20.39 21.95
C GLY A 33 2.74 -20.66 20.44
N PHE A 34 2.19 -19.72 19.69
CA PHE A 34 2.12 -19.79 18.22
C PHE A 34 3.36 -19.21 17.57
N VAL A 35 3.90 -18.14 18.13
CA VAL A 35 5.08 -17.45 17.61
C VAL A 35 6.04 -17.08 18.73
N HIS A 36 7.31 -16.94 18.35
CA HIS A 36 8.39 -16.44 19.20
C HIS A 36 9.06 -15.27 18.47
N GLN A 37 9.18 -14.13 19.14
CA GLN A 37 9.84 -12.96 18.57
C GLN A 37 11.35 -13.07 18.73
N VAL A 38 12.09 -13.15 17.63
CA VAL A 38 13.55 -13.20 17.58
C VAL A 38 14.15 -11.80 17.63
N ALA A 39 13.55 -10.90 16.85
CA ALA A 39 13.92 -9.49 16.78
C ALA A 39 12.68 -8.67 16.40
N SER A 40 12.78 -7.34 16.45
CA SER A 40 11.69 -6.47 16.02
C SER A 40 11.29 -6.77 14.57
N GLY A 41 10.04 -7.20 14.37
CA GLY A 41 9.50 -7.59 13.07
C GLY A 41 9.99 -8.93 12.51
N VAL A 42 10.66 -9.77 13.31
CA VAL A 42 11.16 -11.10 12.92
C VAL A 42 10.66 -12.14 13.92
N TYR A 43 9.98 -13.17 13.42
CA TYR A 43 9.29 -14.17 14.25
C TYR A 43 9.53 -15.59 13.79
N ASP A 44 9.81 -16.48 14.74
CA ASP A 44 9.71 -17.92 14.57
C ASP A 44 8.24 -18.36 14.67
N PHE A 45 7.82 -19.29 13.82
CA PHE A 45 6.55 -19.98 13.95
C PHE A 45 6.74 -21.27 14.73
N LEU A 46 6.19 -21.31 15.95
CA LEU A 46 6.20 -22.49 16.80
C LEU A 46 5.22 -23.55 16.25
N PRO A 47 5.19 -24.79 16.77
CA PRO A 47 4.40 -25.86 16.17
C PRO A 47 2.93 -25.51 15.88
N LEU A 48 2.22 -24.85 16.80
CA LEU A 48 0.84 -24.41 16.56
C LEU A 48 0.74 -23.33 15.49
N GLY A 49 1.65 -22.37 15.52
CA GLY A 49 1.72 -21.32 14.51
C GLY A 49 2.05 -21.88 13.13
N LYS A 50 2.98 -22.86 13.06
CA LYS A 50 3.32 -23.53 11.82
C LYS A 50 2.15 -24.32 11.23
N MET A 51 1.42 -25.07 12.08
CA MET A 51 0.20 -25.78 11.63
C MET A 51 -0.85 -24.80 11.08
N MET A 52 -1.06 -23.67 11.75
CA MET A 52 -1.99 -22.64 11.27
C MET A 52 -1.52 -22.04 9.95
N LEU A 53 -0.24 -21.70 9.82
CA LEU A 53 0.35 -21.20 8.59
C LEU A 53 0.18 -22.19 7.42
N ASP A 54 0.45 -23.48 7.66
CA ASP A 54 0.28 -24.52 6.65
C ASP A 54 -1.16 -24.66 6.21
N ASN A 55 -2.13 -24.60 7.12
CA ASN A 55 -3.55 -24.65 6.80
C ASN A 55 -3.96 -23.46 5.93
N ILE A 56 -3.51 -22.25 6.26
CA ILE A 56 -3.76 -21.06 5.46
C ILE A 56 -3.16 -21.20 4.06
N GLN A 57 -1.90 -21.63 3.97
CA GLN A 57 -1.22 -21.86 2.70
C GLN A 57 -1.95 -22.91 1.85
N ASN A 58 -2.41 -24.00 2.45
CA ASN A 58 -3.14 -25.05 1.74
C ASN A 58 -4.45 -24.53 1.14
N ILE A 59 -5.23 -23.74 1.88
CA ILE A 59 -6.45 -23.09 1.37
C ILE A 59 -6.12 -22.21 0.16
N ILE A 60 -5.06 -21.41 0.26
CA ILE A 60 -4.62 -20.53 -0.84
C ILE A 60 -4.21 -21.34 -2.06
N LYS A 61 -3.40 -22.40 -1.87
CA LYS A 61 -2.93 -23.27 -2.95
C LYS A 61 -4.08 -23.98 -3.67
N GLU A 62 -5.02 -24.54 -2.92
CA GLU A 62 -6.19 -25.20 -3.48
C GLU A 62 -6.99 -24.27 -4.40
N GLU A 63 -7.30 -23.05 -3.94
CA GLU A 63 -8.09 -22.11 -4.74
C GLU A 63 -7.33 -21.59 -5.97
N LEU A 64 -6.02 -21.34 -5.84
CA LEU A 64 -5.20 -20.91 -6.97
C LEU A 64 -5.02 -22.02 -8.01
N ASN A 65 -4.76 -23.25 -7.57
CA ASN A 65 -4.65 -24.41 -8.45
C ASN A 65 -5.97 -24.68 -9.17
N ASN A 66 -7.11 -24.56 -8.48
CA ASN A 66 -8.44 -24.67 -9.09
C ASN A 66 -8.72 -23.54 -10.10
N ALA A 67 -8.09 -22.39 -9.95
CA ALA A 67 -8.14 -21.29 -10.92
C ALA A 67 -7.16 -21.46 -12.10
N GLY A 68 -6.37 -22.55 -12.14
CA GLY A 68 -5.41 -22.83 -13.20
C GLY A 68 -4.04 -22.17 -13.02
N CYS A 69 -3.74 -21.61 -11.84
CA CYS A 69 -2.43 -21.05 -11.56
C CYS A 69 -1.38 -22.13 -11.31
N VAL A 70 -0.12 -21.86 -11.62
CA VAL A 70 1.01 -22.78 -11.49
C VAL A 70 1.91 -22.34 -10.34
N GLU A 71 2.17 -23.22 -9.38
CA GLU A 71 3.06 -22.94 -8.26
C GLU A 71 4.53 -23.10 -8.64
N VAL A 72 5.35 -22.14 -8.25
CA VAL A 72 6.82 -22.20 -8.32
C VAL A 72 7.42 -21.75 -6.99
N THR A 73 8.72 -21.94 -6.81
CA THR A 73 9.48 -21.33 -5.73
C THR A 73 10.70 -20.66 -6.32
N LEU A 74 10.75 -19.33 -6.20
CA LEU A 74 11.86 -18.52 -6.68
C LEU A 74 12.94 -18.39 -5.60
N ALA A 75 14.14 -17.98 -6.03
CA ALA A 75 15.21 -17.68 -5.10
C ALA A 75 14.86 -16.51 -4.18
N PHE A 76 15.23 -16.61 -2.89
CA PHE A 76 15.02 -15.53 -1.92
C PHE A 76 16.12 -14.45 -2.02
N VAL A 77 17.35 -14.89 -2.31
CA VAL A 77 18.50 -14.02 -2.55
C VAL A 77 18.57 -13.72 -4.04
N THR A 78 18.51 -12.45 -4.41
CA THR A 78 18.43 -12.02 -5.80
C THR A 78 19.64 -11.19 -6.18
N PRO A 79 20.29 -11.45 -7.35
CA PRO A 79 21.30 -10.56 -7.88
C PRO A 79 20.75 -9.15 -8.09
N SER A 80 21.47 -8.13 -7.61
CA SER A 80 21.02 -6.74 -7.72
C SER A 80 20.93 -6.23 -9.16
N GLU A 81 21.63 -6.88 -10.08
CA GLU A 81 21.58 -6.57 -11.52
C GLU A 81 20.16 -6.62 -12.09
N LEU A 82 19.31 -7.56 -11.67
CA LEU A 82 17.92 -7.65 -12.11
C LEU A 82 17.13 -6.41 -11.69
N TRP A 83 17.35 -5.94 -10.46
CA TRP A 83 16.74 -4.74 -9.90
C TRP A 83 17.24 -3.46 -10.56
N GLN A 84 18.52 -3.43 -10.96
CA GLN A 84 19.10 -2.34 -11.74
C GLN A 84 18.48 -2.28 -13.14
N LYS A 85 18.31 -3.42 -13.81
CA LYS A 85 17.67 -3.53 -15.14
C LYS A 85 16.22 -3.03 -15.12
N SER A 86 15.46 -3.28 -14.06
CA SER A 86 14.08 -2.77 -13.90
C SER A 86 14.03 -1.29 -13.52
N GLY A 87 15.16 -0.69 -13.14
CA GLY A 87 15.24 0.66 -12.60
C GLY A 87 14.64 0.81 -11.20
N ARG A 88 14.29 -0.30 -10.54
CA ARG A 88 13.70 -0.29 -9.19
C ARG A 88 14.74 -0.31 -8.07
N PHE A 89 15.99 -0.63 -8.37
CA PHE A 89 17.06 -0.71 -7.36
C PHE A 89 17.15 0.56 -6.51
N GLU A 90 17.12 1.73 -7.14
CA GLU A 90 17.14 3.02 -6.44
C GLU A 90 15.75 3.46 -5.97
N LYS A 91 14.73 3.25 -6.81
CA LYS A 91 13.35 3.70 -6.53
C LYS A 91 12.74 3.02 -5.30
N TYR A 92 13.07 1.76 -5.03
CA TYR A 92 12.55 1.01 -3.89
C TYR A 92 13.04 1.58 -2.54
N GLY A 93 14.17 2.31 -2.57
CA GLY A 93 14.68 2.98 -1.40
C GLY A 93 15.36 2.06 -0.39
N LYS A 94 15.28 2.44 0.89
CA LYS A 94 16.00 1.77 1.99
C LYS A 94 15.36 0.47 2.45
N GLU A 95 14.11 0.23 2.11
CA GLU A 95 13.42 -1.02 2.45
C GLU A 95 13.97 -2.24 1.69
N LEU A 96 14.67 -2.01 0.57
CA LEU A 96 15.40 -3.03 -0.15
C LEU A 96 16.72 -3.29 0.57
N LEU A 97 16.81 -4.41 1.29
CA LEU A 97 18.05 -4.81 1.97
C LEU A 97 19.08 -5.28 0.95
N ARG A 98 20.22 -4.59 0.91
CA ARG A 98 21.33 -4.84 0.01
C ARG A 98 22.53 -5.36 0.76
N PHE A 99 23.24 -6.31 0.18
CA PHE A 99 24.47 -6.87 0.75
C PHE A 99 25.41 -7.38 -0.35
N LYS A 100 26.63 -7.69 0.03
CA LYS A 100 27.63 -8.26 -0.87
C LYS A 100 27.98 -9.67 -0.47
N ASP A 101 28.25 -10.51 -1.46
CA ASP A 101 28.82 -11.83 -1.22
C ASP A 101 30.34 -11.76 -0.99
N ARG A 102 30.98 -12.93 -0.80
CA ARG A 102 32.44 -13.01 -0.63
C ARG A 102 33.25 -12.59 -1.86
N LYS A 103 32.63 -12.48 -3.02
CA LYS A 103 33.22 -12.05 -4.27
C LYS A 103 32.89 -10.58 -4.59
N GLU A 104 32.40 -9.84 -3.60
CA GLU A 104 31.99 -8.44 -3.74
C GLU A 104 30.85 -8.21 -4.75
N GLN A 105 30.07 -9.27 -5.07
CA GLN A 105 28.89 -9.15 -5.92
C GLN A 105 27.69 -8.66 -5.10
N ASP A 106 26.95 -7.72 -5.66
CA ASP A 106 25.80 -7.13 -5.02
C ASP A 106 24.55 -8.01 -5.12
N PHE A 107 23.92 -8.25 -3.98
CA PHE A 107 22.68 -8.99 -3.84
C PHE A 107 21.66 -8.20 -3.02
N VAL A 108 20.40 -8.65 -3.12
CA VAL A 108 19.30 -8.15 -2.30
C VAL A 108 18.51 -9.31 -1.70
N LEU A 109 17.89 -9.10 -0.55
CA LEU A 109 16.79 -9.96 -0.09
C LEU A 109 15.50 -9.51 -0.75
N SER A 110 14.79 -10.43 -1.40
CA SER A 110 13.61 -10.11 -2.20
C SER A 110 12.45 -9.58 -1.36
N PRO A 111 12.07 -8.30 -1.48
CA PRO A 111 10.84 -7.77 -0.86
C PRO A 111 9.60 -8.09 -1.68
N THR A 112 9.78 -8.43 -2.94
CA THR A 112 8.83 -8.86 -3.98
C THR A 112 9.63 -9.53 -5.11
N CYS A 113 9.01 -10.18 -6.07
CA CYS A 113 9.72 -11.03 -7.03
C CYS A 113 9.39 -10.75 -8.51
N GLU A 114 8.96 -9.54 -8.86
CA GLU A 114 8.67 -9.18 -10.27
C GLU A 114 9.87 -9.44 -11.16
N GLU A 115 11.06 -9.01 -10.74
CA GLU A 115 12.29 -9.14 -11.51
C GLU A 115 12.65 -10.61 -11.78
N LEU A 116 12.59 -11.44 -10.74
CA LEU A 116 12.88 -12.88 -10.86
C LEU A 116 11.83 -13.60 -11.70
N MET A 117 10.55 -13.24 -11.53
CA MET A 117 9.47 -13.88 -12.27
C MET A 117 9.54 -13.54 -13.77
N VAL A 118 9.84 -12.28 -14.10
CA VAL A 118 10.04 -11.85 -15.49
C VAL A 118 11.25 -12.57 -16.11
N GLU A 119 12.35 -12.73 -15.36
CA GLU A 119 13.53 -13.46 -15.85
C GLU A 119 13.22 -14.95 -16.09
N LEU A 120 12.48 -15.58 -15.16
CA LEU A 120 11.99 -16.95 -15.34
C LEU A 120 11.09 -17.05 -16.58
N ALA A 121 10.10 -16.16 -16.71
CA ALA A 121 9.17 -16.15 -17.83
C ALA A 121 9.91 -15.99 -19.17
N LYS A 122 10.86 -15.06 -19.28
CA LYS A 122 11.70 -14.86 -20.47
C LYS A 122 12.48 -16.13 -20.84
N SER A 123 12.92 -16.90 -19.86
CA SER A 123 13.69 -18.13 -20.12
C SER A 123 12.81 -19.33 -20.52
N LYS A 124 11.52 -19.33 -20.15
CA LYS A 124 10.62 -20.48 -20.30
C LYS A 124 9.50 -20.28 -21.32
N ILE A 125 9.01 -19.05 -21.48
CA ILE A 125 7.96 -18.73 -22.45
C ILE A 125 8.65 -18.42 -23.79
N THR A 126 8.61 -19.38 -24.69
CA THR A 126 9.29 -19.28 -26.01
C THR A 126 8.30 -19.04 -27.16
N SER A 127 6.98 -19.15 -26.89
CA SER A 127 5.94 -18.94 -27.87
C SER A 127 4.71 -18.33 -27.24
N TYR A 128 4.02 -17.43 -27.97
CA TYR A 128 2.73 -16.86 -27.58
C TYR A 128 1.66 -17.92 -27.31
N ARG A 129 1.79 -19.12 -27.88
CA ARG A 129 0.88 -20.25 -27.67
C ARG A 129 0.93 -20.81 -26.23
N GLN A 130 1.93 -20.44 -25.45
CA GLN A 130 2.05 -20.79 -24.02
C GLN A 130 1.31 -19.79 -23.13
N LEU A 131 0.78 -18.72 -23.71
CA LEU A 131 -0.03 -17.71 -23.01
C LEU A 131 -1.54 -18.04 -23.15
N PRO A 132 -2.37 -17.66 -22.21
CA PRO A 132 -2.02 -16.98 -20.95
C PRO A 132 -1.36 -17.92 -19.93
N MET A 133 -0.57 -17.36 -19.04
CA MET A 133 0.06 -18.11 -17.95
C MET A 133 -0.02 -17.31 -16.66
N ASN A 134 -0.50 -17.92 -15.58
CA ASN A 134 -0.52 -17.36 -14.24
C ASN A 134 0.35 -18.21 -13.32
N ILE A 135 1.42 -17.61 -12.79
CA ILE A 135 2.43 -18.29 -11.97
C ILE A 135 2.42 -17.63 -10.60
N TYR A 136 2.43 -18.44 -9.53
CA TYR A 136 2.47 -17.92 -8.17
C TYR A 136 3.49 -18.66 -7.31
N GLN A 137 3.81 -18.05 -6.19
CA GLN A 137 4.55 -18.68 -5.10
C GLN A 137 3.98 -18.27 -3.75
N ILE A 138 4.25 -19.08 -2.73
CA ILE A 138 4.10 -18.70 -1.33
C ILE A 138 5.48 -18.84 -0.69
N HIS A 139 6.13 -17.71 -0.44
CA HIS A 139 7.52 -17.70 0.00
C HIS A 139 7.82 -16.55 0.93
N LEU A 140 8.92 -16.67 1.69
CA LEU A 140 9.42 -15.60 2.55
C LEU A 140 9.79 -14.36 1.72
N LYS A 141 9.55 -13.21 2.30
CA LYS A 141 9.97 -11.90 1.83
C LYS A 141 10.64 -11.15 2.96
N PHE A 142 11.51 -10.22 2.61
CA PHE A 142 12.16 -9.34 3.56
C PHE A 142 12.03 -7.88 3.11
N ARG A 143 11.55 -7.05 4.02
CA ARG A 143 11.54 -5.58 3.86
C ARG A 143 12.22 -4.97 5.06
N ASP A 144 13.25 -4.15 4.82
CA ASP A 144 13.96 -3.46 5.90
C ASP A 144 13.12 -2.30 6.45
N GLU A 145 11.96 -2.67 7.00
CA GLU A 145 10.99 -1.76 7.59
C GLU A 145 11.61 -1.04 8.79
N ILE A 146 11.58 0.31 8.75
CA ILE A 146 12.21 1.13 9.79
C ILE A 146 11.46 1.07 11.12
N ARG A 147 10.14 0.81 11.08
CA ARG A 147 9.26 0.76 12.25
C ARG A 147 8.30 -0.41 12.15
N PRO A 148 8.79 -1.65 12.36
CA PRO A 148 7.91 -2.80 12.47
C PRO A 148 6.93 -2.58 13.61
N ARG A 149 5.68 -2.97 13.42
CA ARG A 149 4.62 -2.78 14.41
C ARG A 149 3.48 -3.75 14.19
N PHE A 150 2.61 -3.86 15.17
CA PHE A 150 1.45 -4.75 15.10
C PHE A 150 1.78 -6.25 14.95
N GLY A 151 2.93 -6.68 15.49
CA GLY A 151 3.35 -8.09 15.45
C GLY A 151 3.52 -8.60 14.03
N LEU A 152 2.79 -9.68 13.69
CA LEU A 152 2.87 -10.30 12.35
C LEU A 152 2.27 -9.44 11.23
N LEU A 153 1.48 -8.39 11.54
CA LEU A 153 0.81 -7.59 10.51
C LEU A 153 1.79 -6.69 9.74
N ARG A 154 2.85 -6.21 10.40
CA ARG A 154 3.88 -5.39 9.77
C ARG A 154 5.26 -5.76 10.27
N GLY A 155 5.72 -6.93 9.84
CA GLY A 155 7.05 -7.45 10.12
C GLY A 155 8.09 -7.05 9.08
N ARG A 156 9.34 -7.40 9.34
CA ARG A 156 10.47 -7.28 8.40
C ARG A 156 10.61 -8.54 7.55
N GLU A 157 10.46 -9.70 8.16
CA GLU A 157 10.40 -11.00 7.50
C GLU A 157 8.99 -11.56 7.59
N PHE A 158 8.39 -11.95 6.46
CA PHE A 158 7.02 -12.42 6.40
C PHE A 158 6.75 -13.32 5.21
N TRP A 159 5.72 -14.15 5.33
CA TRP A 159 5.24 -14.98 4.23
C TRP A 159 4.32 -14.17 3.32
N MET A 160 4.57 -14.27 2.01
CA MET A 160 3.75 -13.64 0.99
C MET A 160 3.33 -14.67 -0.05
N LYS A 161 2.07 -14.63 -0.44
CA LYS A 161 1.62 -15.20 -1.70
C LYS A 161 1.73 -14.09 -2.74
N ASP A 162 2.58 -14.24 -3.70
CA ASP A 162 2.70 -13.37 -4.86
C ASP A 162 2.46 -14.17 -6.14
N GLY A 163 1.71 -13.57 -7.08
CA GLY A 163 1.36 -14.19 -8.35
C GLY A 163 1.50 -13.19 -9.48
N TYR A 164 1.86 -13.70 -10.64
CA TYR A 164 2.21 -12.95 -11.83
C TYR A 164 1.61 -13.60 -13.04
N SER A 165 0.90 -12.85 -13.86
CA SER A 165 0.29 -13.37 -15.06
C SER A 165 0.85 -12.72 -16.32
N PHE A 166 0.94 -13.50 -17.38
CA PHE A 166 1.48 -13.13 -18.67
C PHE A 166 0.43 -13.37 -19.73
N HIS A 167 0.19 -12.39 -20.59
CA HIS A 167 -0.90 -12.35 -21.54
C HIS A 167 -0.45 -11.87 -22.91
N ASP A 168 -1.19 -12.22 -23.96
CA ASP A 168 -0.99 -11.73 -25.31
C ASP A 168 -1.88 -10.53 -25.65
N SER A 169 -2.89 -10.25 -24.81
CA SER A 169 -3.83 -9.15 -25.00
C SER A 169 -4.28 -8.54 -23.66
N GLU A 170 -4.69 -7.29 -23.70
CA GLU A 170 -5.26 -6.58 -22.54
C GLU A 170 -6.61 -7.20 -22.13
N GLU A 171 -7.41 -7.65 -23.10
CA GLU A 171 -8.69 -8.30 -22.83
C GLU A 171 -8.50 -9.58 -22.02
N ASP A 172 -7.52 -10.42 -22.38
CA ASP A 172 -7.20 -11.62 -21.63
C ASP A 172 -6.63 -11.30 -20.25
N MET A 173 -5.81 -10.27 -20.12
CA MET A 173 -5.31 -9.80 -18.83
C MET A 173 -6.45 -9.36 -17.90
N LEU A 174 -7.44 -8.61 -18.42
CA LEU A 174 -8.62 -8.21 -17.65
C LEU A 174 -9.49 -9.40 -17.25
N ARG A 175 -9.64 -10.39 -18.13
CA ARG A 175 -10.32 -11.66 -17.82
C ARG A 175 -9.65 -12.34 -16.61
N GLU A 176 -8.34 -12.45 -16.63
CA GLU A 176 -7.55 -13.04 -15.55
C GLU A 176 -7.62 -12.24 -14.26
N PHE A 177 -7.54 -10.91 -14.33
CA PHE A 177 -7.72 -10.04 -13.19
C PHE A 177 -9.07 -10.26 -12.49
N ASN A 178 -10.15 -10.40 -13.26
CA ASN A 178 -11.48 -10.70 -12.73
C ASN A 178 -11.58 -12.13 -12.17
N LEU A 179 -10.87 -13.08 -12.75
CA LEU A 179 -10.78 -14.45 -12.21
C LEU A 179 -10.05 -14.44 -10.85
N MET A 180 -8.96 -13.72 -10.74
CA MET A 180 -8.22 -13.58 -9.49
C MET A 180 -9.04 -12.89 -8.41
N GLU A 181 -9.83 -11.87 -8.74
CA GLU A 181 -10.77 -11.27 -7.78
C GLU A 181 -11.74 -12.30 -7.21
N LYS A 182 -12.34 -13.12 -8.09
CA LYS A 182 -13.25 -14.19 -7.65
C LYS A 182 -12.55 -15.24 -6.80
N THR A 183 -11.33 -15.59 -7.15
CA THR A 183 -10.51 -16.56 -6.42
C THR A 183 -10.15 -16.05 -5.04
N TYR A 184 -9.71 -14.80 -4.92
CA TYR A 184 -9.42 -14.21 -3.62
C TYR A 184 -10.66 -14.09 -2.74
N LYS A 185 -11.83 -13.74 -3.30
CA LYS A 185 -13.10 -13.76 -2.54
C LYS A 185 -13.37 -15.14 -1.92
N LYS A 186 -13.10 -16.22 -2.64
CA LYS A 186 -13.23 -17.59 -2.10
C LYS A 186 -12.21 -17.87 -1.01
N ILE A 187 -10.94 -17.48 -1.21
CA ILE A 187 -9.89 -17.67 -0.20
C ILE A 187 -10.27 -16.95 1.10
N PHE A 188 -10.62 -15.68 1.05
CA PHE A 188 -10.99 -14.91 2.25
C PHE A 188 -12.24 -15.47 2.93
N ALA A 189 -13.24 -15.90 2.16
CA ALA A 189 -14.44 -16.55 2.71
C ALA A 189 -14.10 -17.89 3.40
N ARG A 190 -13.23 -18.74 2.81
CA ARG A 190 -12.78 -20.00 3.41
C ARG A 190 -11.94 -19.77 4.68
N LEU A 191 -11.23 -18.67 4.77
CA LEU A 191 -10.52 -18.27 5.98
C LEU A 191 -11.44 -17.69 7.06
N GLY A 192 -12.75 -17.54 6.78
CA GLY A 192 -13.73 -17.01 7.71
C GLY A 192 -13.58 -15.50 7.99
N LEU A 193 -12.99 -14.76 7.06
CA LEU A 193 -12.72 -13.34 7.21
C LEU A 193 -13.88 -12.50 6.66
N GLU A 194 -14.31 -11.51 7.41
CA GLU A 194 -15.19 -10.45 6.91
C GLU A 194 -14.34 -9.40 6.20
N PHE A 195 -14.62 -9.14 4.92
CA PHE A 195 -13.79 -8.25 4.10
C PHE A 195 -14.61 -7.43 3.12
N LYS A 196 -14.02 -6.36 2.63
CA LYS A 196 -14.51 -5.58 1.48
C LYS A 196 -13.43 -5.50 0.42
N VAL A 197 -13.86 -5.58 -0.85
CA VAL A 197 -13.00 -5.28 -1.99
C VAL A 197 -13.13 -3.80 -2.28
N VAL A 198 -12.03 -3.09 -2.27
CA VAL A 198 -11.98 -1.64 -2.46
C VAL A 198 -11.10 -1.28 -3.65
N GLU A 199 -11.44 -0.21 -4.34
CA GLU A 199 -10.56 0.38 -5.33
C GLU A 199 -9.35 1.01 -4.61
N ALA A 200 -8.15 0.74 -5.11
CA ALA A 200 -6.90 1.19 -4.55
C ALA A 200 -6.05 1.95 -5.56
N ASP A 201 -5.10 2.72 -5.07
CA ASP A 201 -4.06 3.33 -5.89
C ASP A 201 -2.98 2.27 -6.22
N SER A 202 -2.54 2.22 -7.47
CA SER A 202 -1.51 1.29 -7.93
C SER A 202 -0.11 1.60 -7.37
N GLY A 203 0.09 2.76 -6.76
CA GLY A 203 1.33 3.18 -6.11
C GLY A 203 2.55 3.14 -7.02
N ALA A 204 3.71 2.74 -6.47
CA ALA A 204 4.99 2.68 -7.19
C ALA A 204 5.08 1.55 -8.23
N ILE A 205 4.16 0.57 -8.21
CA ILE A 205 4.13 -0.53 -9.18
C ILE A 205 3.61 -0.02 -10.53
N GLY A 206 2.72 1.00 -10.51
CA GLY A 206 2.08 1.55 -11.70
C GLY A 206 0.88 0.71 -12.17
N GLY A 207 0.29 1.11 -13.30
CA GLY A 207 -0.92 0.49 -13.84
C GLY A 207 -2.18 1.33 -13.63
N SER A 208 -3.28 0.96 -14.29
CA SER A 208 -4.53 1.73 -14.34
C SER A 208 -5.67 1.14 -13.51
N GLY A 209 -5.45 0.09 -12.76
CA GLY A 209 -6.48 -0.51 -11.92
C GLY A 209 -5.89 -1.36 -10.82
N SER A 210 -6.27 -1.08 -9.58
CA SER A 210 -5.84 -1.84 -8.42
C SER A 210 -7.03 -2.08 -7.50
N LYS A 211 -7.06 -3.24 -6.85
CA LYS A 211 -8.06 -3.59 -5.84
C LYS A 211 -7.38 -4.15 -4.61
N GLU A 212 -7.90 -3.81 -3.46
CA GLU A 212 -7.47 -4.34 -2.18
C GLU A 212 -8.59 -5.11 -1.49
N PHE A 213 -8.23 -6.21 -0.85
CA PHE A 213 -9.11 -7.01 -0.01
C PHE A 213 -8.87 -6.60 1.44
N MET A 214 -9.72 -5.73 1.95
CA MET A 214 -9.57 -5.15 3.28
C MET A 214 -10.42 -5.92 4.29
N VAL A 215 -9.76 -6.56 5.24
CA VAL A 215 -10.42 -7.25 6.36
C VAL A 215 -10.97 -6.21 7.32
N LEU A 216 -12.26 -6.33 7.65
CA LEU A 216 -12.91 -5.41 8.56
C LEU A 216 -12.55 -5.76 10.02
N ALA A 217 -11.91 -4.84 10.72
CA ALA A 217 -11.51 -5.01 12.11
C ALA A 217 -11.57 -3.67 12.85
N ASN A 218 -11.79 -3.72 14.18
CA ASN A 218 -11.73 -2.52 15.01
C ASN A 218 -10.29 -2.03 15.26
N ALA A 219 -9.29 -2.84 14.90
CA ALA A 219 -7.87 -2.55 15.02
C ALA A 219 -7.24 -2.67 13.63
N GLY A 220 -6.79 -1.56 13.08
CA GLY A 220 -6.16 -1.48 11.76
C GLY A 220 -5.56 -0.10 11.56
N GLU A 221 -4.73 0.05 10.51
CA GLU A 221 -4.10 1.33 10.17
C GLU A 221 -4.98 2.19 9.27
N ASP A 222 -5.81 1.55 8.44
CA ASP A 222 -6.58 2.23 7.40
C ASP A 222 -8.05 2.40 7.81
N THR A 223 -8.62 3.52 7.38
CA THR A 223 -10.05 3.80 7.56
C THR A 223 -10.78 3.62 6.24
N LEU A 224 -11.81 2.78 6.24
CA LEU A 224 -12.63 2.51 5.07
C LEU A 224 -13.95 3.28 5.11
N ALA A 225 -14.31 3.89 3.98
CA ALA A 225 -15.65 4.37 3.71
C ALA A 225 -16.45 3.24 3.06
N VAL A 226 -17.42 2.67 3.79
CA VAL A 226 -18.25 1.55 3.32
C VAL A 226 -19.69 2.01 3.14
N CYS A 227 -20.29 1.71 1.99
CA CYS A 227 -21.71 1.96 1.76
C CYS A 227 -22.56 0.91 2.50
N LYS A 228 -23.59 1.37 3.23
CA LYS A 228 -24.55 0.47 3.90
C LYS A 228 -25.58 -0.15 2.96
N ALA A 229 -25.73 0.40 1.75
CA ALA A 229 -26.79 0.02 0.82
C ALA A 229 -26.27 -0.78 -0.40
N CYS A 230 -24.96 -0.79 -0.64
CA CYS A 230 -24.36 -1.53 -1.76
C CYS A 230 -22.95 -2.02 -1.42
N GLU A 231 -22.33 -2.75 -2.33
CA GLU A 231 -20.97 -3.32 -2.17
C GLU A 231 -19.84 -2.29 -2.24
N TYR A 232 -20.14 -1.00 -2.43
CA TYR A 232 -19.10 0.02 -2.52
C TYR A 232 -18.29 0.14 -1.23
N GLY A 233 -16.97 0.10 -1.37
CA GLY A 233 -15.99 0.40 -0.36
C GLY A 233 -14.79 1.09 -0.98
N ALA A 234 -14.18 2.02 -0.25
CA ALA A 234 -12.95 2.69 -0.67
C ALA A 234 -12.16 3.14 0.56
N ASN A 235 -10.84 3.23 0.42
CA ASN A 235 -10.03 3.94 1.38
C ASN A 235 -10.49 5.38 1.46
N ILE A 236 -10.42 6.00 2.64
CA ILE A 236 -10.93 7.36 2.86
C ILE A 236 -10.30 8.38 1.90
N GLU A 237 -9.07 8.12 1.46
CA GLU A 237 -8.31 8.94 0.51
C GLU A 237 -8.82 8.81 -0.93
N ALA A 238 -9.30 7.61 -1.30
CA ALA A 238 -9.84 7.31 -2.63
C ALA A 238 -11.37 7.44 -2.70
N ALA A 239 -12.04 7.60 -1.55
CA ALA A 239 -13.49 7.61 -1.47
C ALA A 239 -14.11 8.79 -2.25
N ARG A 240 -14.95 8.45 -3.24
CA ARG A 240 -15.68 9.44 -4.03
C ARG A 240 -16.90 9.93 -3.28
N ARG A 241 -17.03 11.24 -3.12
CA ARG A 241 -18.23 11.85 -2.54
C ARG A 241 -18.87 12.81 -3.55
N LYS A 242 -20.17 12.95 -3.48
CA LYS A 242 -20.85 14.06 -4.16
C LYS A 242 -20.56 15.33 -3.36
N PRO A 243 -19.95 16.36 -3.95
CA PRO A 243 -19.74 17.62 -3.25
C PRO A 243 -21.10 18.24 -2.92
N LYS A 244 -21.24 18.73 -1.69
CA LYS A 244 -22.40 19.57 -1.36
C LYS A 244 -22.32 20.84 -2.22
N LYS A 245 -23.38 21.12 -2.94
CA LYS A 245 -23.49 22.42 -3.63
C LYS A 245 -23.84 23.47 -2.58
N HIS A 246 -22.90 24.36 -2.28
CA HIS A 246 -23.16 25.55 -1.49
C HIS A 246 -23.57 26.67 -2.43
N LYS A 247 -24.66 27.32 -2.12
CA LYS A 247 -25.14 28.53 -2.81
C LYS A 247 -24.54 29.74 -2.10
N ASP A 248 -23.22 29.88 -2.18
CA ASP A 248 -22.56 31.01 -1.57
C ASP A 248 -22.24 32.03 -2.67
N GLU A 249 -22.49 33.30 -2.40
CA GLU A 249 -22.00 34.37 -3.22
C GLU A 249 -20.49 34.54 -3.05
N ALA A 250 -19.78 34.83 -4.14
CA ALA A 250 -18.35 35.04 -4.09
C ALA A 250 -18.05 36.28 -3.24
N THR A 251 -17.45 36.08 -2.09
CA THR A 251 -16.96 37.15 -1.22
C THR A 251 -15.54 37.57 -1.60
N GLN A 252 -15.18 38.80 -1.22
CA GLN A 252 -13.82 39.32 -1.41
C GLN A 252 -12.83 38.47 -0.63
N LYS A 253 -11.65 38.22 -1.21
CA LYS A 253 -10.60 37.43 -0.52
C LYS A 253 -10.03 38.20 0.64
N GLU A 254 -9.90 37.53 1.76
CA GLU A 254 -9.37 38.07 2.99
C GLU A 254 -8.27 37.15 3.52
N GLU A 255 -7.13 37.71 3.94
CA GLU A 255 -6.10 36.98 4.65
C GLU A 255 -6.41 37.00 6.15
N ILE A 256 -6.52 35.81 6.74
CA ILE A 256 -6.83 35.67 8.15
C ILE A 256 -5.62 35.02 8.82
N HIS A 257 -5.07 35.68 9.83
CA HIS A 257 -4.01 35.11 10.65
C HIS A 257 -4.57 34.01 11.54
N THR A 258 -4.02 32.81 11.44
CA THR A 258 -4.48 31.63 12.18
C THR A 258 -3.35 31.04 13.04
N PRO A 259 -2.95 31.72 14.13
CA PRO A 259 -1.86 31.26 14.99
C PRO A 259 -2.29 29.96 15.68
N ASP A 260 -1.31 29.04 15.84
CA ASP A 260 -1.46 27.76 16.57
C ASP A 260 -2.57 26.80 16.10
N THR A 261 -3.19 27.07 14.95
CA THR A 261 -4.23 26.21 14.39
C THR A 261 -3.67 25.15 13.47
N LYS A 262 -3.62 23.89 13.95
CA LYS A 262 -3.05 22.75 13.20
C LYS A 262 -4.10 21.88 12.50
N THR A 263 -5.32 21.90 12.98
CA THR A 263 -6.41 21.03 12.50
C THR A 263 -7.57 21.84 11.90
N ILE A 264 -8.44 21.18 11.13
CA ILE A 264 -9.70 21.79 10.64
C ILE A 264 -10.62 22.11 11.84
N ASP A 265 -10.53 21.36 12.92
CA ASP A 265 -11.29 21.59 14.13
C ASP A 265 -10.90 22.89 14.80
N ASP A 266 -9.60 23.15 14.94
CA ASP A 266 -9.07 24.40 15.48
C ASP A 266 -9.51 25.59 14.61
N LEU A 267 -9.41 25.45 13.28
CA LEU A 267 -9.87 26.48 12.33
C LEU A 267 -11.37 26.73 12.42
N SER A 268 -12.16 25.67 12.56
CA SER A 268 -13.61 25.76 12.71
C SER A 268 -14.01 26.52 13.98
N GLY A 269 -13.31 26.24 15.08
CA GLY A 269 -13.49 26.96 16.35
C GLY A 269 -13.10 28.44 16.25
N LEU A 270 -11.89 28.73 15.73
CA LEU A 270 -11.37 30.07 15.61
C LEU A 270 -12.24 30.98 14.71
N LEU A 271 -12.75 30.44 13.60
CA LEU A 271 -13.45 31.19 12.59
C LEU A 271 -14.99 31.06 12.69
N SER A 272 -15.48 30.34 13.70
CA SER A 272 -16.91 30.03 13.86
C SER A 272 -17.59 29.58 12.57
N THR A 273 -16.84 28.82 11.74
CA THR A 273 -17.27 28.37 10.41
C THR A 273 -17.37 26.84 10.41
N PRO A 274 -18.45 26.25 9.86
CA PRO A 274 -18.60 24.80 9.80
C PRO A 274 -17.43 24.09 9.12
N LYS A 275 -17.05 22.90 9.60
CA LYS A 275 -15.89 22.12 9.11
C LYS A 275 -15.96 21.80 7.62
N ASP A 276 -17.12 21.61 7.06
CA ASP A 276 -17.36 21.30 5.64
C ASP A 276 -17.10 22.49 4.70
N ARG A 277 -16.80 23.68 5.27
CA ARG A 277 -16.42 24.89 4.55
C ARG A 277 -14.90 25.06 4.39
N PHE A 278 -14.10 24.19 4.98
CA PHE A 278 -12.65 24.28 4.93
C PHE A 278 -12.04 23.29 3.94
N VAL A 279 -11.00 23.73 3.25
CA VAL A 279 -10.12 22.89 2.44
C VAL A 279 -8.70 23.05 2.97
N LYS A 280 -8.09 21.96 3.40
CA LYS A 280 -6.69 21.94 3.84
C LYS A 280 -5.82 21.38 2.72
N ALA A 281 -4.89 22.19 2.23
CA ALA A 281 -3.84 21.70 1.33
C ALA A 281 -2.75 21.01 2.15
N VAL A 282 -2.38 19.80 1.75
CA VAL A 282 -1.23 19.08 2.29
C VAL A 282 -0.10 19.18 1.27
N VAL A 283 0.92 19.96 1.59
CA VAL A 283 2.11 20.07 0.74
C VAL A 283 3.12 19.02 1.18
N LYS A 284 3.45 18.09 0.27
CA LYS A 284 4.55 17.12 0.46
C LYS A 284 5.78 17.64 -0.24
N LYS A 285 6.94 17.65 0.45
CA LYS A 285 8.23 17.96 -0.16
C LYS A 285 8.59 16.84 -1.13
N ALA A 286 8.54 17.08 -2.43
CA ALA A 286 9.10 16.18 -3.42
C ALA A 286 10.60 16.48 -3.54
N LEU A 287 11.44 15.50 -3.22
CA LEU A 287 12.87 15.55 -3.51
C LEU A 287 13.05 15.06 -4.96
N PHE A 288 13.19 16.00 -5.87
CA PHE A 288 13.68 15.68 -7.21
C PHE A 288 15.20 15.53 -7.11
N LYS A 289 15.75 14.36 -7.43
CA LYS A 289 17.18 14.25 -7.73
C LYS A 289 17.42 15.07 -9.01
N GLU A 290 18.35 16.02 -8.94
CA GLU A 290 18.91 16.64 -10.13
C GLU A 290 19.66 15.58 -10.93
N GLU A 291 19.00 14.96 -11.88
CA GLU A 291 19.67 14.27 -12.98
C GLU A 291 19.55 15.14 -14.20
N THR A 292 20.72 15.60 -14.65
CA THR A 292 21.01 16.36 -15.88
C THR A 292 20.33 17.72 -15.97
N LYS A 293 21.17 18.74 -16.02
CA LYS A 293 20.81 20.14 -16.28
C LYS A 293 19.84 20.20 -17.46
N PRO A 294 18.56 20.56 -17.26
CA PRO A 294 17.77 21.09 -18.34
C PRO A 294 18.27 22.50 -18.55
N SER A 295 18.69 22.80 -19.77
CA SER A 295 18.93 24.15 -20.26
C SER A 295 17.59 24.87 -20.45
N ALA A 296 16.79 25.01 -19.40
CA ALA A 296 15.63 25.89 -19.35
C ALA A 296 15.27 26.10 -17.88
N GLU A 297 15.14 27.35 -17.46
CA GLU A 297 14.59 27.73 -16.18
C GLU A 297 13.28 26.99 -15.92
N VAL A 298 13.27 26.11 -14.90
CA VAL A 298 12.02 25.51 -14.39
C VAL A 298 11.25 26.64 -13.73
N LYS A 299 10.33 27.24 -14.47
CA LYS A 299 9.35 28.14 -13.87
C LYS A 299 8.50 27.31 -12.90
N PRO A 300 8.14 27.87 -11.73
CA PRO A 300 7.26 27.18 -10.77
C PRO A 300 6.00 26.70 -11.51
N ASN A 301 5.53 25.50 -11.17
CA ASN A 301 4.38 24.88 -11.83
C ASN A 301 3.18 25.84 -11.83
N VAL A 302 2.95 26.44 -12.97
CA VAL A 302 1.83 27.36 -13.20
C VAL A 302 0.72 26.55 -13.86
N PHE A 303 -0.33 26.25 -13.11
CA PHE A 303 -1.51 25.59 -13.65
C PHE A 303 -2.40 26.64 -14.30
N ARG A 304 -2.58 26.54 -15.63
CA ARG A 304 -3.59 27.33 -16.33
C ARG A 304 -4.95 26.65 -16.17
N LEU A 305 -5.84 27.29 -15.45
CA LEU A 305 -7.23 26.87 -15.35
C LEU A 305 -8.07 27.59 -16.38
N THR A 306 -9.00 26.88 -17.00
CA THR A 306 -10.04 27.54 -17.81
C THR A 306 -10.91 28.47 -16.93
N PRO A 307 -11.57 29.49 -17.46
CA PRO A 307 -12.43 30.37 -16.67
C PRO A 307 -13.47 29.62 -15.82
N LYS A 308 -13.94 28.46 -16.30
CA LYS A 308 -14.88 27.61 -15.59
C LYS A 308 -14.19 26.85 -14.41
N GLN A 309 -12.96 26.40 -14.59
CA GLN A 309 -12.16 25.76 -13.56
C GLN A 309 -11.67 26.77 -12.50
N ALA A 310 -11.36 27.99 -12.92
CA ALA A 310 -11.02 29.09 -12.01
C ALA A 310 -12.21 29.49 -11.13
N GLY A 311 -13.43 29.47 -11.67
CA GLY A 311 -14.66 29.68 -10.91
C GLY A 311 -14.87 28.59 -9.84
N ILE A 312 -14.60 27.33 -10.19
CA ILE A 312 -14.67 26.19 -9.25
C ILE A 312 -13.56 26.27 -8.18
N ALA A 313 -12.34 26.60 -8.59
CA ALA A 313 -11.21 26.76 -7.66
C ALA A 313 -11.44 27.92 -6.68
N ASN A 314 -12.04 29.01 -7.13
CA ASN A 314 -12.42 30.14 -6.26
C ASN A 314 -13.51 29.78 -5.25
N SER A 315 -14.42 28.85 -5.59
CA SER A 315 -15.45 28.38 -4.67
C SER A 315 -14.93 27.37 -3.64
N ILE A 316 -13.81 26.71 -3.93
CA ILE A 316 -13.22 25.66 -3.08
C ILE A 316 -12.13 26.20 -2.16
N SER A 317 -11.44 27.28 -2.53
CA SER A 317 -10.17 27.69 -1.92
C SER A 317 -10.10 29.17 -1.58
N ASN A 318 -10.96 29.64 -0.69
CA ASN A 318 -10.88 31.05 -0.28
C ASN A 318 -9.65 31.43 0.59
N ARG A 319 -8.69 30.54 0.87
CA ARG A 319 -7.65 30.83 1.88
C ARG A 319 -6.22 30.35 1.60
N ILE A 320 -5.92 29.79 0.43
CA ILE A 320 -4.56 29.31 0.12
C ILE A 320 -3.98 29.96 -1.14
N ILE A 321 -4.77 30.72 -1.88
CA ILE A 321 -4.33 31.38 -3.10
C ILE A 321 -3.76 32.74 -2.73
N THR A 322 -2.45 32.91 -2.82
CA THR A 322 -1.76 34.16 -2.48
C THR A 322 -1.83 35.22 -3.60
N SER A 323 -2.06 34.80 -4.85
CA SER A 323 -2.35 35.72 -5.92
C SER A 323 -3.06 35.06 -7.11
N VAL A 324 -4.00 35.79 -7.73
CA VAL A 324 -4.62 35.40 -9.01
C VAL A 324 -4.43 36.57 -9.97
N ASP A 325 -3.69 36.31 -11.05
CA ASP A 325 -3.66 37.31 -12.15
C ASP A 325 -4.95 37.19 -12.97
N LYS A 326 -5.82 38.15 -12.80
CA LYS A 326 -7.14 38.21 -13.48
C LYS A 326 -7.07 38.37 -15.00
N LYS A 327 -5.92 38.80 -15.55
CA LYS A 327 -5.76 38.99 -17.01
C LYS A 327 -5.27 37.70 -17.71
N SER A 328 -4.45 36.90 -17.05
CA SER A 328 -3.87 35.72 -17.66
C SER A 328 -4.54 34.40 -17.21
N GLY A 329 -5.40 34.41 -16.18
CA GLY A 329 -6.00 33.21 -15.59
C GLY A 329 -4.98 32.32 -14.86
N VAL A 330 -3.82 32.88 -14.52
CA VAL A 330 -2.72 32.15 -13.85
C VAL A 330 -2.89 32.27 -12.35
N ILE A 331 -2.95 31.12 -11.68
CA ILE A 331 -2.97 31.02 -10.22
C ILE A 331 -1.58 30.67 -9.75
N SER A 332 -0.95 31.57 -9.01
CA SER A 332 0.33 31.29 -8.34
C SER A 332 0.06 30.91 -6.89
N LEU A 333 0.49 29.70 -6.52
CA LEU A 333 0.47 29.21 -5.14
C LEU A 333 1.87 29.42 -4.57
N SER A 334 2.05 30.41 -3.72
CA SER A 334 3.27 30.51 -2.91
C SER A 334 2.98 29.96 -1.51
N VAL A 335 3.74 28.96 -1.11
CA VAL A 335 3.68 28.38 0.23
C VAL A 335 4.92 28.82 0.95
N THR A 336 4.79 29.69 1.94
CA THR A 336 5.87 30.02 2.86
C THR A 336 5.92 28.91 3.91
N MET A 337 7.03 28.17 3.94
CA MET A 337 7.30 27.22 5.03
C MET A 337 8.05 27.97 6.13
N GLN A 338 7.52 27.92 7.34
CA GLN A 338 8.27 28.12 8.58
C GLN A 338 8.67 26.76 9.15
#